data_5d3f0d65b650835752357272adb30712
#
_entry.id   5d3f0d65b650835752357272adb30712
#
_cell.length_a   1.000
_cell.length_b   1.000
_cell.length_c   1.000
_cell.angle_alpha   90.00
_cell.angle_beta   90.00
_cell.angle_gamma   90.00
#
_symmetry.space_group_name_H-M   'P 1'
#
loop_
_entity.id
_entity.type
_entity.pdbx_description
1 polymer ?
#
loop_
_entity_poly.entity_id
_entity_poly.type
_entity_poly.pdbx_seq_one_letter_code
_entity_poly.pdbx_strand_id
1 'polypeptide(L)' 'MIYDVRNYGAVGDGKTLNTAAIQKAIDDCASKNGGTVLLEDGTYMTGSIILRSNVNLHIEQNAVLLGSPN' A
#
# COMPACT_ATOMS: atom_id res chain seq x y z
N MET A 1 -1.24 -5.23 -13.84
CA MET A 1 -2.03 -4.04 -13.58
C MET A 1 -1.52 -3.35 -12.32
N ILE A 2 -1.62 -2.03 -12.26
CA ILE A 2 -1.08 -1.26 -11.13
C ILE A 2 -2.22 -0.75 -10.27
N TYR A 3 -2.10 -0.96 -8.96
CA TYR A 3 -3.07 -0.53 -7.97
C TYR A 3 -2.41 0.49 -7.05
N ASP A 4 -2.68 1.76 -7.29
CA ASP A 4 -2.12 2.85 -6.50
C ASP A 4 -2.88 2.96 -5.17
N VAL A 5 -2.17 2.90 -4.05
CA VAL A 5 -2.83 2.92 -2.73
C VAL A 5 -3.60 4.20 -2.47
N ARG A 6 -3.23 5.30 -3.14
CA ARG A 6 -3.96 6.57 -3.01
C ARG A 6 -5.38 6.48 -3.53
N ASN A 7 -5.63 5.61 -4.50
CA ASN A 7 -6.98 5.35 -5.02
C ASN A 7 -7.86 4.61 -4.00
N TYR A 8 -7.26 4.12 -2.93
CA TYR A 8 -7.95 3.43 -1.85
C TYR A 8 -8.02 4.25 -0.57
N GLY A 9 -7.66 5.53 -0.68
CA GLY A 9 -7.75 6.45 0.44
C GLY A 9 -6.46 6.63 1.24
N ALA A 10 -5.35 6.07 0.76
CA ALA A 10 -4.08 6.24 1.46
C ALA A 10 -3.58 7.68 1.37
N VAL A 11 -3.01 8.17 2.46
CA VAL A 11 -2.47 9.53 2.57
C VAL A 11 -1.01 9.43 2.96
N GLY A 12 -0.14 9.98 2.11
CA GLY A 12 1.31 9.92 2.30
C GLY A 12 1.88 11.10 3.07
N ASP A 13 1.31 11.41 4.24
CA ASP A 13 1.73 12.55 5.06
C ASP A 13 2.62 12.16 6.24
N GLY A 14 2.96 10.89 6.39
CA GLY A 14 3.76 10.40 7.51
C GLY A 14 3.05 10.35 8.85
N LYS A 15 1.77 10.66 8.88
CA LYS A 15 0.97 10.73 10.12
C LYS A 15 -0.28 9.87 10.05
N THR A 16 -0.92 9.81 8.90
CA THR A 16 -2.16 9.06 8.72
C THR A 16 -1.84 7.57 8.65
N LEU A 17 -2.54 6.78 9.43
CA LEU A 17 -2.40 5.33 9.41
C LEU A 17 -3.15 4.78 8.20
N ASN A 18 -2.45 4.10 7.32
CA ASN A 18 -2.99 3.65 6.04
C ASN A 18 -3.20 2.14 5.96
N THR A 19 -3.23 1.45 7.09
CA THR A 19 -3.33 -0.01 7.12
C THR A 19 -4.51 -0.52 6.30
N ALA A 20 -5.70 0.04 6.54
CA ALA A 20 -6.91 -0.39 5.83
C ALA A 20 -6.83 -0.10 4.33
N ALA A 21 -6.33 1.07 3.94
CA ALA A 21 -6.24 1.45 2.54
C ALA A 21 -5.25 0.57 1.78
N ILE A 22 -4.07 0.35 2.36
CA ILE A 22 -3.05 -0.49 1.74
C ILE A 22 -3.51 -1.94 1.67
N GLN A 23 -4.12 -2.45 2.74
CA GLN A 23 -4.63 -3.82 2.75
C GLN A 23 -5.73 -4.00 1.70
N LYS A 24 -6.60 -3.02 1.55
CA LYS A 24 -7.66 -3.08 0.53
C LYS A 24 -7.08 -3.11 -0.87
N ALA A 25 -6.03 -2.33 -1.14
CA ALA A 25 -5.36 -2.36 -2.42
C ALA A 25 -4.73 -3.73 -2.69
N ILE A 26 -4.09 -4.32 -1.69
CA ILE A 26 -3.49 -5.65 -1.79
C ILE A 26 -4.57 -6.69 -2.07
N ASP A 27 -5.66 -6.66 -1.32
CA ASP A 27 -6.74 -7.63 -1.46
C ASP A 27 -7.42 -7.51 -2.82
N ASP A 28 -7.66 -6.29 -3.28
CA ASP A 28 -8.27 -6.06 -4.60
C ASP A 28 -7.34 -6.55 -5.72
N CYS A 29 -6.06 -6.25 -5.61
CA CYS A 29 -5.06 -6.73 -6.55
C CYS A 29 -5.05 -8.26 -6.62
N ALA A 30 -5.05 -8.92 -5.46
CA ALA A 30 -5.04 -10.37 -5.39
C ALA A 30 -6.31 -10.98 -6.00
N SER A 31 -7.47 -10.34 -5.79
CA SER A 31 -8.74 -10.82 -6.31
C SER A 31 -8.82 -10.77 -7.84
N LYS A 32 -7.94 -9.99 -8.45
CA LYS A 32 -7.88 -9.82 -9.90
C LYS A 32 -6.64 -10.48 -10.51
N ASN A 33 -6.22 -11.59 -9.95
CA ASN A 33 -5.08 -12.41 -10.41
C ASN A 33 -3.73 -11.76 -10.16
N GLY A 34 -3.66 -10.80 -9.25
CA GLY A 34 -2.39 -10.20 -8.89
C GLY A 34 -2.06 -8.96 -9.71
N GLY A 35 -0.86 -8.50 -9.55
CA GLY A 35 -0.37 -7.27 -10.17
C GLY A 35 0.55 -6.54 -9.21
N THR A 36 0.61 -5.22 -9.35
CA THR A 36 1.49 -4.39 -8.53
C THR A 36 0.68 -3.41 -7.70
N VAL A 37 0.95 -3.40 -6.39
CA VAL A 37 0.43 -2.37 -5.48
C VAL A 37 1.51 -1.30 -5.37
N LEU A 38 1.17 -0.08 -5.74
CA LEU A 38 2.13 1.01 -5.90
C LEU A 38 1.99 2.05 -4.78
N LEU A 39 3.13 2.41 -4.19
CA LEU A 39 3.26 3.54 -3.28
C LEU A 39 4.21 4.54 -3.90
N GLU A 40 3.78 5.79 -4.10
CA GLU A 40 4.63 6.84 -4.62
C GLU A 40 4.27 8.20 -4.02
N ASP A 41 5.23 9.11 -4.06
CA ASP A 41 5.05 10.53 -3.67
C ASP A 41 4.56 10.71 -2.24
N GLY A 42 5.22 10.07 -1.28
CA GLY A 42 4.88 10.34 0.12
C GLY A 42 5.44 9.35 1.09
N THR A 43 5.18 9.62 2.36
CA THR A 43 5.51 8.73 3.46
C THR A 43 4.23 8.10 3.97
N TYR A 44 4.09 6.80 3.76
CA TYR A 44 2.88 6.08 4.11
C TYR A 44 3.09 5.28 5.37
N MET A 45 2.42 5.67 6.44
CA MET A 45 2.48 4.95 7.70
C MET A 45 1.44 3.83 7.69
N THR A 46 1.84 2.64 8.10
CA THR A 46 0.96 1.48 8.13
C THR A 46 1.25 0.60 9.33
N GLY A 47 0.23 -0.08 9.82
CA GLY A 47 0.41 -1.17 10.76
C GLY A 47 0.69 -2.48 10.02
N SER A 48 0.32 -3.60 10.63
CA SER A 48 0.53 -4.90 10.00
C SER A 48 -0.38 -5.09 8.80
N ILE A 49 0.21 -5.49 7.68
CA ILE A 49 -0.53 -5.84 6.47
C ILE A 49 -0.20 -7.27 6.07
N ILE A 50 -1.14 -7.92 5.39
CA ILE A 50 -0.97 -9.29 4.92
C ILE A 50 -0.74 -9.25 3.41
N LEU A 51 0.43 -9.69 2.97
CA LEU A 51 0.72 -9.82 1.56
C LEU A 51 0.06 -11.08 1.00
N ARG A 52 -0.45 -10.98 -0.21
CA ARG A 52 -1.13 -12.07 -0.89
C ARG A 52 -0.28 -12.61 -2.01
N SER A 53 -0.61 -13.83 -2.46
CA SER A 53 0.07 -14.43 -3.60
C SER A 53 -0.15 -13.60 -4.87
N ASN A 54 0.87 -13.52 -5.70
CA ASN A 54 0.85 -12.82 -6.99
C ASN A 54 0.75 -11.31 -6.86
N VAL A 55 0.89 -10.76 -5.66
CA VAL A 55 0.90 -9.32 -5.43
C VAL A 55 2.33 -8.84 -5.26
N ASN A 56 2.73 -7.89 -6.08
CA ASN A 56 4.03 -7.24 -5.99
C ASN A 56 3.85 -5.88 -5.33
N LEU A 57 4.49 -5.68 -4.19
CA LEU A 57 4.46 -4.39 -3.50
C LEU A 57 5.64 -3.57 -3.99
N HIS A 58 5.34 -2.47 -4.67
CA HIS A 58 6.35 -1.59 -5.24
C HIS A 58 6.34 -0.24 -4.55
N ILE A 59 7.46 0.11 -3.95
CA ILE A 59 7.63 1.41 -3.29
C ILE A 59 8.58 2.23 -4.15
N GLU A 60 8.06 3.31 -4.72
CA GLU A 60 8.83 4.16 -5.58
C GLU A 60 9.97 4.85 -4.83
N GLN A 61 10.93 5.35 -5.59
CA GLN A 61 12.14 5.98 -5.07
C GLN A 61 11.82 7.18 -4.17
N ASN A 62 10.73 7.88 -4.45
CA ASN A 62 10.30 9.05 -3.70
C ASN A 62 9.23 8.73 -2.65
N ALA A 63 9.06 7.46 -2.33
CA ALA A 63 8.08 7.03 -1.34
C ALA A 63 8.77 6.28 -0.21
N VAL A 64 8.16 6.34 0.96
CA VAL A 64 8.63 5.63 2.14
C VAL A 64 7.45 4.89 2.75
N LEU A 65 7.66 3.63 3.09
CA LEU A 65 6.69 2.87 3.88
C LEU A 65 7.19 2.81 5.32
N LEU A 66 6.44 3.44 6.21
CA LEU A 66 6.81 3.60 7.60
C LEU A 66 5.95 2.70 8.47
N GLY A 67 6.58 1.81 9.22
CA GLY A 67 5.86 0.93 10.13
C GLY A 67 5.39 1.67 11.37
N SER A 68 4.12 1.44 11.73
CA SER A 68 3.59 1.95 12.99
C SER A 68 4.11 1.08 14.15
N PRO A 69 4.38 1.68 15.32
CA PRO A 69 4.86 0.90 16.47
C PRO A 69 3.80 0.00 17.12
N ASN A 70 2.58 0.06 16.66
CA ASN A 70 1.52 -0.81 17.18
C ASN A 70 1.56 -2.20 16.58
#